data_2f4cac885a4e68e5e6cfc3b8a1f779ab
#
_entry.id   2f4cac885a4e68e5e6cfc3b8a1f779ab
#
_cell.length_a   1.000
_cell.length_b   1.000
_cell.length_c   1.000
_cell.angle_alpha   90.00
_cell.angle_beta   90.00
_cell.angle_gamma   90.00
#
_symmetry.space_group_name_H-M   'P 1'
#
loop_
_entity.id
_entity.type
_entity.pdbx_description
1 polymer ?
#
loop_
_entity_poly.entity_id
_entity_poly.type
_entity_poly.pdbx_seq_one_letter_code
_entity_poly.pdbx_strand_id
1 'polypeptide(L)' 'MNYPIANPLRSWVSAYHDGNITHAAAALCVDRSTLHRVMNSGYVINGKLYTIKRKSK' A
#
# COMPACT_ATOMS: atom_id res chain seq x y z
N MET A 1 -21.63 12.47 -3.19
CA MET A 1 -20.63 12.29 -2.20
C MET A 1 -19.59 11.30 -2.63
N ASN A 2 -18.37 11.71 -2.66
CA ASN A 2 -17.32 10.87 -3.15
C ASN A 2 -16.40 10.44 -2.04
N TYR A 3 -16.26 9.16 -1.90
CA TYR A 3 -15.31 8.62 -0.93
C TYR A 3 -14.06 8.22 -1.68
N PRO A 4 -12.90 8.42 -1.11
CA PRO A 4 -11.68 7.95 -1.75
C PRO A 4 -11.73 6.43 -1.86
N ILE A 5 -11.25 5.95 -2.99
CA ILE A 5 -11.22 4.52 -3.20
C ILE A 5 -9.96 3.95 -2.58
N ALA A 6 -10.13 2.99 -1.69
CA ALA A 6 -9.01 2.32 -1.08
C ALA A 6 -8.55 1.19 -1.99
N ASN A 7 -7.36 1.32 -2.52
CA ASN A 7 -6.80 0.29 -3.39
C ASN A 7 -5.95 -0.64 -2.56
N PRO A 8 -6.20 -1.96 -2.60
CA PRO A 8 -5.31 -2.87 -1.91
C PRO A 8 -3.87 -2.64 -2.38
N LEU A 9 -2.95 -2.64 -1.44
CA LEU A 9 -1.57 -2.30 -1.75
C LEU A 9 -1.02 -3.17 -2.87
N ARG A 10 -1.30 -4.45 -2.83
CA ARG A 10 -0.84 -5.37 -3.86
C ARG A 10 -1.34 -4.95 -5.24
N SER A 11 -2.62 -4.61 -5.35
CA SER A 11 -3.18 -4.18 -6.62
C SER A 11 -2.60 -2.85 -7.07
N TRP A 12 -2.40 -1.94 -6.13
CA TRP A 12 -1.84 -0.63 -6.43
C TRP A 12 -0.42 -0.77 -6.99
N VAL A 13 0.40 -1.61 -6.34
CA VAL A 13 1.76 -1.81 -6.80
C VAL A 13 1.76 -2.43 -8.20
N SER A 14 0.90 -3.40 -8.42
CA SER A 14 0.82 -4.04 -9.72
C SER A 14 0.35 -3.08 -10.80
N ALA A 15 -0.65 -2.27 -10.48
CA ALA A 15 -1.25 -1.38 -11.48
C ALA A 15 -0.38 -0.17 -11.79
N TYR A 16 0.25 0.40 -10.78
CA TYR A 16 0.97 1.65 -10.97
C TYR A 16 2.48 1.51 -11.03
N HIS A 17 3.00 0.41 -10.54
CA HIS A 17 4.45 0.22 -10.49
C HIS A 17 4.88 -1.12 -11.07
N ASP A 18 3.96 -1.74 -11.80
CA ASP A 18 4.29 -2.99 -12.50
C ASP A 18 4.85 -4.06 -11.58
N GLY A 19 4.43 -4.06 -10.34
CA GLY A 19 4.92 -5.02 -9.38
C GLY A 19 6.28 -4.68 -8.80
N ASN A 20 6.80 -3.50 -9.11
CA ASN A 20 8.13 -3.11 -8.63
C ASN A 20 8.04 -2.57 -7.21
N ILE A 21 8.41 -3.42 -6.26
CA ILE A 21 8.32 -3.09 -4.84
C ILE A 21 9.22 -1.90 -4.50
N THR A 22 10.39 -1.85 -5.08
CA THR A 22 11.34 -0.78 -4.79
C THR A 22 10.78 0.58 -5.19
N HIS A 23 10.19 0.66 -6.39
CA HIS A 23 9.60 1.92 -6.83
C HIS A 23 8.38 2.29 -6.00
N ALA A 24 7.57 1.31 -5.66
CA ALA A 24 6.38 1.57 -4.87
C ALA A 24 6.76 2.08 -3.48
N ALA A 25 7.77 1.48 -2.88
CA ALA A 25 8.23 1.92 -1.56
C ALA A 25 8.73 3.35 -1.62
N ALA A 26 9.48 3.68 -2.65
CA ALA A 26 9.97 5.05 -2.82
C ALA A 26 8.81 6.03 -2.99
N ALA A 27 7.82 5.65 -3.76
CA ALA A 27 6.66 6.51 -4.00
C ALA A 27 5.87 6.75 -2.72
N LEU A 28 5.85 5.78 -1.82
CA LEU A 28 5.13 5.90 -0.57
C LEU A 28 6.01 6.36 0.58
N CYS A 29 7.28 6.57 0.32
CA CYS A 29 8.25 7.01 1.32
C CYS A 29 8.38 6.03 2.47
N VAL A 30 8.39 4.75 2.17
CA VAL A 30 8.57 3.71 3.17
C VAL A 30 9.69 2.79 2.74
N ASP A 31 10.18 1.99 3.68
CA ASP A 31 11.20 1.02 3.38
C ASP A 31 10.62 -0.13 2.59
N ARG A 32 11.44 -0.73 1.76
CA ARG A 32 11.02 -1.87 0.97
C ARG A 32 10.53 -3.01 1.86
N SER A 33 11.24 -3.28 2.94
CA SER A 33 10.82 -4.35 3.83
C SER A 33 9.52 -4.03 4.54
N THR A 34 9.29 -2.77 4.90
CA THR A 34 8.02 -2.36 5.48
C THR A 34 6.89 -2.57 4.49
N LEU A 35 7.11 -2.17 3.24
CA LEU A 35 6.10 -2.35 2.22
C LEU A 35 5.78 -3.82 2.03
N HIS A 36 6.80 -4.64 1.99
CA HIS A 36 6.63 -6.07 1.81
C HIS A 36 5.80 -6.67 2.94
N ARG A 37 6.04 -6.22 4.16
CA ARG A 37 5.32 -6.74 5.32
C ARG A 37 3.84 -6.41 5.29
N VAL A 38 3.49 -5.24 4.79
CA VAL A 38 2.09 -4.82 4.80
C VAL A 38 1.40 -5.03 3.46
N MET A 39 2.07 -5.75 2.55
CA MET A 39 1.54 -5.93 1.20
C MET A 39 0.14 -6.54 1.20
N ASN A 40 -0.12 -7.47 2.10
CA ASN A 40 -1.41 -8.14 2.16
C ASN A 40 -2.45 -7.42 2.99
N SER A 41 -2.05 -6.44 3.79
CA SER A 41 -2.99 -5.75 4.66
C SER A 41 -3.01 -4.26 4.45
N GLY A 42 -2.17 -3.74 3.57
CA GLY A 42 -2.12 -2.31 3.33
C GLY A 42 -3.06 -1.88 2.24
N TYR A 43 -3.39 -0.60 2.27
CA TYR A 43 -4.22 0.03 1.25
C TYR A 43 -3.63 1.36 0.89
N VAL A 44 -3.81 1.78 -0.33
CA VAL A 44 -3.37 3.09 -0.78
C VAL A 44 -4.59 3.94 -1.06
N ILE A 45 -4.66 5.08 -0.40
CA ILE A 45 -5.73 6.03 -0.59
C ILE A 45 -5.11 7.38 -0.89
N ASN A 46 -5.43 7.93 -2.04
CA ASN A 46 -4.89 9.23 -2.47
C ASN A 46 -3.35 9.25 -2.45
N GLY A 47 -2.76 8.15 -2.85
CA GLY A 47 -1.31 8.06 -2.92
C GLY A 47 -0.61 7.90 -1.59
N LYS A 48 -1.38 7.63 -0.53
CA LYS A 48 -0.80 7.43 0.80
C LYS A 48 -1.08 6.03 1.29
N LEU A 49 -0.13 5.48 1.99
CA LEU A 49 -0.24 4.13 2.51
C LEU A 49 -0.96 4.12 3.85
N TYR A 50 -1.94 3.26 3.96
CA TYR A 50 -2.66 3.04 5.20
C TYR A 50 -2.65 1.56 5.50
N THR A 51 -2.57 1.23 6.76
CA THR A 51 -2.65 -0.16 7.17
C THR A 51 -3.74 -0.32 8.22
N ILE A 52 -4.35 -1.49 8.24
CA ILE A 52 -5.37 -1.77 9.22
C ILE A 52 -4.71 -2.45 10.40
N LYS A 53 -4.80 -1.81 11.57
CA LYS A 53 -4.26 -2.41 12.74
C LYS A 53 -5.25 -3.30 13.34
N ARG A 54 -4.95 -4.59 13.37
CA ARG A 54 -5.81 -5.55 14.00
C ARG A 54 -5.42 -5.69 15.41
N LYS A 55 -6.37 -5.72 16.30
CA LYS A 55 -6.11 -6.05 17.64
C LYS A 55 -5.97 -7.47 17.75
N SER A 56 -4.93 -7.94 18.05
CA SER A 56 -4.80 -9.34 18.18
C SER A 56 -5.12 -9.75 19.54
N LYS A 57 -5.64 -10.40 19.81
CA LYS A 57 -5.84 -10.82 20.95
C LYS A 57 -5.51 -11.45 21.55
#